data_ff94703e5034d5146f2760d5d5765f26
#
_entry.id   ff94703e5034d5146f2760d5d5765f26
#
_cell.length_a   1.000
_cell.length_b   1.000
_cell.length_c   1.000
_cell.angle_alpha   90.00
_cell.angle_beta   90.00
_cell.angle_gamma   90.00
#
_symmetry.space_group_name_H-M   'P 1'
#
loop_
_entity.id
_entity.type
_entity.pdbx_description
1 polymer ?
#
loop_
_entity_poly.entity_id
_entity_poly.type
_entity_poly.pdbx_seq_one_letter_code
_entity_poly.pdbx_strand_id
1 'polypeptide(L)'
;KADDPEAFYARFGLKPTPFQREVFKVAEGDPAHLLLAPTGTGKTEAAAFPALARGARLVFVLPTRSLVDDLEGRFRRYLKILAQEEGRPKALVVDTGHRQARFRFSPDGQEEATKERHLYHADVILTTLDKLLYRYFGYAEGVKSYTFPRRIHDRRTLFVFDEVHLYEATAWVNFRHLIASLYKAGVRFLVMSATMPGTYREELLLEGTLEHPAAKRPSRVLRYMPQGNPMEIIQSHRGKRVLVVLEEVKEAAELYKRLKGEGVFLYHGRLAEGQRRRVFRKVKRRDKAQKPYLL
;
A
#
# COMPACT_ATOMS: atom_id res chain seq x y z
N LYS A 1 -9.03 19.31 18.87
CA LYS A 1 -8.35 19.92 17.70
C LYS A 1 -7.55 18.83 17.05
N ALA A 2 -7.75 18.59 15.75
CA ALA A 2 -6.84 17.74 15.01
C ALA A 2 -5.46 18.36 15.09
N ASP A 3 -4.43 17.55 15.34
CA ASP A 3 -3.06 18.04 15.37
C ASP A 3 -2.72 18.69 14.03
N ASP A 4 -1.97 19.77 14.08
CA ASP A 4 -1.34 20.36 12.93
C ASP A 4 -0.47 19.30 12.22
N PRO A 5 -0.47 19.21 10.87
CA PRO A 5 0.31 18.21 10.16
C PRO A 5 1.79 18.20 10.56
N GLU A 6 2.40 19.37 10.79
CA GLU A 6 3.78 19.46 11.25
C GLU A 6 3.99 18.78 12.60
N ALA A 7 3.14 19.06 13.56
CA ALA A 7 3.20 18.46 14.89
C ALA A 7 2.97 16.94 14.84
N PHE A 8 2.01 16.49 14.03
CA PHE A 8 1.72 15.05 13.91
C PHE A 8 2.86 14.27 13.25
N TYR A 9 3.38 14.77 12.13
CA TYR A 9 4.52 14.13 11.44
C TYR A 9 5.79 14.10 12.30
N ALA A 10 6.03 15.15 13.09
CA ALA A 10 7.18 15.23 13.98
C ALA A 10 7.23 14.11 15.03
N ARG A 11 6.08 13.57 15.48
CA ARG A 11 6.01 12.42 16.39
C ARG A 11 6.75 11.19 15.85
N PHE A 12 6.84 11.07 14.54
CA PHE A 12 7.50 9.96 13.85
C PHE A 12 8.91 10.34 13.32
N GLY A 13 9.41 11.52 13.66
CA GLY A 13 10.66 12.04 13.14
C GLY A 13 10.59 12.43 11.65
N LEU A 14 9.39 12.74 11.16
CA LEU A 14 9.11 13.09 9.76
C LEU A 14 8.75 14.58 9.63
N LYS A 15 8.94 15.12 8.43
CA LYS A 15 8.43 16.44 8.04
C LYS A 15 7.45 16.25 6.88
N PRO A 16 6.23 16.82 6.93
CA PRO A 16 5.28 16.66 5.83
C PRO A 16 5.76 17.42 4.59
N THR A 17 5.57 16.79 3.44
CA THR A 17 5.74 17.45 2.14
C THR A 17 4.57 18.38 1.85
N PRO A 18 4.68 19.32 0.88
CA PRO A 18 3.53 20.14 0.47
C PRO A 18 2.30 19.32 0.09
N PHE A 19 2.50 18.21 -0.64
CA PHE A 19 1.43 17.29 -1.00
C PHE A 19 0.76 16.65 0.22
N GLN A 20 1.54 16.20 1.20
CA GLN A 20 1.02 15.62 2.44
C GLN A 20 0.22 16.64 3.26
N ARG A 21 0.64 17.90 3.30
CA ARG A 21 -0.15 18.98 3.95
C ARG A 21 -1.49 19.21 3.25
N GLU A 22 -1.49 19.19 1.92
CA GLU A 22 -2.71 19.36 1.12
C GLU A 22 -3.70 18.22 1.38
N VAL A 23 -3.22 16.96 1.34
CA VAL A 23 -4.04 15.79 1.69
C VAL A 23 -4.59 15.88 3.12
N PHE A 24 -3.77 16.34 4.06
CA PHE A 24 -4.19 16.49 5.46
C PHE A 24 -5.36 17.47 5.61
N LYS A 25 -5.33 18.58 4.88
CA LYS A 25 -6.42 19.57 4.85
C LYS A 25 -7.70 19.01 4.21
N VAL A 26 -7.56 18.37 3.05
CA VAL A 26 -8.70 17.78 2.33
C VAL A 26 -9.36 16.67 3.16
N ALA A 27 -8.57 15.87 3.85
CA ALA A 27 -9.09 14.84 4.74
C ALA A 27 -9.78 15.39 6.00
N GLU A 28 -9.76 16.71 6.25
CA GLU A 28 -10.58 17.35 7.29
C GLU A 28 -12.06 17.43 6.93
N GLY A 29 -12.38 17.58 5.66
CA GLY A 29 -13.75 17.52 5.14
C GLY A 29 -14.28 16.10 5.00
N ASP A 30 -15.15 15.89 4.06
CA ASP A 30 -15.64 14.56 3.67
C ASP A 30 -14.83 14.07 2.46
N PRO A 31 -13.76 13.29 2.67
CA PRO A 31 -12.88 12.90 1.60
C PRO A 31 -13.50 11.79 0.75
N ALA A 32 -13.65 12.08 -0.52
CA ALA A 32 -13.90 11.12 -1.58
C ALA A 32 -12.98 11.51 -2.75
N HIS A 33 -11.66 11.41 -2.50
CA HIS A 33 -10.66 11.96 -3.40
C HIS A 33 -9.76 10.89 -3.98
N LEU A 34 -9.30 11.15 -5.20
CA LEU A 34 -8.21 10.41 -5.84
C LEU A 34 -6.88 11.11 -5.55
N LEU A 35 -5.92 10.36 -5.06
CA LEU A 35 -4.54 10.79 -4.87
C LEU A 35 -3.66 10.17 -5.95
N LEU A 36 -3.14 10.98 -6.84
CA LEU A 36 -2.18 10.56 -7.86
C LEU A 36 -0.77 10.92 -7.40
N ALA A 37 0.00 9.92 -7.03
CA ALA A 37 1.38 10.10 -6.56
C ALA A 37 2.24 8.89 -6.89
N PRO A 38 3.45 9.10 -7.45
CA PRO A 38 4.38 8.02 -7.71
C PRO A 38 4.79 7.25 -6.45
N THR A 39 5.26 6.03 -6.63
CA THR A 39 5.83 5.24 -5.54
C THR A 39 7.02 5.98 -4.89
N GLY A 40 7.13 5.92 -3.57
CA GLY A 40 8.22 6.57 -2.83
C GLY A 40 8.03 8.07 -2.53
N THR A 41 6.87 8.65 -2.84
CA THR A 41 6.55 10.07 -2.55
C THR A 41 5.89 10.29 -1.19
N GLY A 42 5.76 9.26 -0.35
CA GLY A 42 5.11 9.35 0.96
C GLY A 42 3.59 9.36 0.91
N LYS A 43 2.98 8.79 -0.15
CA LYS A 43 1.51 8.72 -0.28
C LYS A 43 0.83 7.90 0.82
N THR A 44 1.50 6.90 1.38
CA THR A 44 0.97 6.09 2.49
C THR A 44 0.70 6.95 3.72
N GLU A 45 1.69 7.73 4.14
CA GLU A 45 1.57 8.65 5.27
C GLU A 45 0.60 9.80 4.96
N ALA A 46 0.61 10.29 3.71
CA ALA A 46 -0.35 11.32 3.28
C ALA A 46 -1.80 10.88 3.51
N ALA A 47 -2.13 9.63 3.16
CA ALA A 47 -3.49 9.10 3.32
C ALA A 47 -3.81 8.64 4.75
N ALA A 48 -2.85 8.05 5.45
CA ALA A 48 -3.09 7.44 6.76
C ALA A 48 -3.05 8.43 7.93
N PHE A 49 -2.13 9.38 7.92
CA PHE A 49 -1.88 10.26 9.06
C PHE A 49 -3.07 11.17 9.42
N PRO A 50 -3.86 11.70 8.47
CA PRO A 50 -5.06 12.45 8.83
C PRO A 50 -6.06 11.65 9.67
N ALA A 51 -6.24 10.36 9.38
CA ALA A 51 -7.11 9.50 10.16
C ALA A 51 -6.52 9.22 11.55
N LEU A 52 -5.23 8.89 11.63
CA LEU A 52 -4.55 8.59 12.89
C LEU A 52 -4.51 9.80 13.81
N ALA A 53 -4.28 11.02 13.29
CA ALA A 53 -4.27 12.26 14.04
C ALA A 53 -5.62 12.57 14.71
N ARG A 54 -6.71 12.13 14.09
CA ARG A 54 -8.08 12.33 14.62
C ARG A 54 -8.57 11.19 15.47
N GLY A 55 -7.78 10.15 15.66
CA GLY A 55 -8.22 8.93 16.29
C GLY A 55 -9.35 8.22 15.54
N ALA A 56 -9.42 8.42 14.23
CA ALA A 56 -10.35 7.72 13.36
C ALA A 56 -9.85 6.30 13.06
N ARG A 57 -10.77 5.39 12.77
CA ARG A 57 -10.41 4.06 12.28
C ARG A 57 -9.92 4.15 10.85
N LEU A 58 -8.78 3.56 10.58
CA LEU A 58 -8.22 3.47 9.25
C LEU A 58 -8.39 2.04 8.70
N VAL A 59 -9.07 1.90 7.58
CA VAL A 59 -9.12 0.65 6.80
C VAL A 59 -8.28 0.84 5.56
N PHE A 60 -7.09 0.25 5.55
CA PHE A 60 -6.12 0.38 4.47
C PHE A 60 -6.16 -0.87 3.59
N VAL A 61 -6.57 -0.69 2.34
CA VAL A 61 -6.89 -1.76 1.40
C VAL A 61 -5.85 -1.81 0.30
N LEU A 62 -5.26 -2.97 0.09
CA LEU A 62 -4.20 -3.22 -0.87
C LEU A 62 -4.60 -4.32 -1.86
N PRO A 63 -4.09 -4.32 -3.10
CA PRO A 63 -4.45 -5.33 -4.08
C PRO A 63 -3.86 -6.72 -3.78
N THR A 64 -2.74 -6.80 -3.06
CA THR A 64 -2.04 -8.06 -2.78
C THR A 64 -1.62 -8.19 -1.33
N ARG A 65 -1.46 -9.46 -0.89
CA ARG A 65 -0.96 -9.80 0.46
C ARG A 65 0.48 -9.32 0.70
N SER A 66 1.32 -9.39 -0.32
CA SER A 66 2.72 -8.93 -0.21
C SER A 66 2.79 -7.46 0.17
N LEU A 67 1.91 -6.63 -0.39
CA LEU A 67 1.84 -5.22 -0.06
C LEU A 67 1.31 -4.99 1.36
N VAL A 68 0.38 -5.82 1.83
CA VAL A 68 -0.08 -5.80 3.23
C VAL A 68 1.09 -6.12 4.18
N ASP A 69 1.84 -7.17 3.91
CA ASP A 69 2.98 -7.58 4.72
C ASP A 69 4.08 -6.50 4.77
N ASP A 70 4.30 -5.80 3.65
CA ASP A 70 5.27 -4.69 3.59
C ASP A 70 4.86 -3.49 4.45
N LEU A 71 3.56 -3.22 4.55
CA LEU A 71 3.04 -2.11 5.36
C LEU A 71 2.89 -2.45 6.84
N GLU A 72 2.70 -3.71 7.20
CA GLU A 72 2.46 -4.13 8.59
C GLU A 72 3.52 -3.59 9.55
N GLY A 73 4.80 -3.79 9.23
CA GLY A 73 5.90 -3.33 10.09
C GLY A 73 5.93 -1.83 10.29
N ARG A 74 5.50 -1.07 9.28
CA ARG A 74 5.41 0.39 9.33
C ARG A 74 4.29 0.85 10.27
N PHE A 75 3.10 0.29 10.12
CA PHE A 75 1.97 0.64 10.99
C PHE A 75 2.14 0.17 12.43
N ARG A 76 2.78 -0.99 12.66
CA ARG A 76 3.14 -1.43 14.01
C ARG A 76 4.00 -0.39 14.72
N ARG A 77 5.02 0.15 14.04
CA ARG A 77 5.86 1.23 14.59
C ARG A 77 5.06 2.49 14.90
N TYR A 78 4.19 2.92 13.99
CA TYR A 78 3.38 4.12 14.21
C TYR A 78 2.43 3.96 15.40
N LEU A 79 1.72 2.85 15.48
CA LEU A 79 0.77 2.61 16.57
C LEU A 79 1.45 2.44 17.92
N LYS A 80 2.65 1.87 17.97
CA LYS A 80 3.45 1.80 19.20
C LYS A 80 3.81 3.18 19.72
N ILE A 81 4.28 4.07 18.85
CA ILE A 81 4.60 5.46 19.20
C ILE A 81 3.33 6.18 19.70
N LEU A 82 2.23 6.08 18.96
CA LEU A 82 0.97 6.72 19.36
C LEU A 82 0.42 6.19 20.68
N ALA A 83 0.54 4.89 20.94
CA ALA A 83 0.10 4.32 22.22
C ALA A 83 0.88 4.89 23.40
N GLN A 84 2.19 5.05 23.27
CA GLN A 84 3.05 5.63 24.28
C GLN A 84 2.78 7.11 24.51
N GLU A 85 2.67 7.91 23.43
CA GLU A 85 2.46 9.35 23.54
C GLU A 85 1.06 9.73 24.02
N GLU A 86 0.04 8.99 23.57
CA GLU A 86 -1.35 9.27 23.94
C GLU A 86 -1.78 8.61 25.27
N GLY A 87 -0.94 7.76 25.87
CA GLY A 87 -1.23 7.07 27.12
C GLY A 87 -2.41 6.10 27.03
N ARG A 88 -2.74 5.61 25.84
CA ARG A 88 -3.86 4.68 25.59
C ARG A 88 -3.47 3.56 24.62
N PRO A 89 -4.01 2.35 24.81
CA PRO A 89 -3.68 1.25 23.93
C PRO A 89 -4.17 1.51 22.50
N LYS A 90 -3.41 1.00 21.54
CA LYS A 90 -3.73 0.97 20.11
C LYS A 90 -3.81 -0.46 19.60
N ALA A 91 -4.52 -0.69 18.52
CA ALA A 91 -4.65 -2.00 17.91
C ALA A 91 -4.48 -1.96 16.39
N LEU A 92 -3.80 -2.97 15.87
CA LEU A 92 -3.65 -3.25 14.45
C LEU A 92 -4.27 -4.61 14.13
N VAL A 93 -5.08 -4.67 13.09
CA VAL A 93 -5.59 -5.92 12.52
C VAL A 93 -5.01 -6.11 11.13
N VAL A 94 -4.55 -7.31 10.83
CA VAL A 94 -4.24 -7.80 9.49
C VAL A 94 -5.26 -8.84 9.11
N ASP A 95 -6.05 -8.59 8.08
CA ASP A 95 -7.13 -9.49 7.62
C ASP A 95 -7.01 -9.75 6.12
N THR A 96 -6.37 -10.85 5.79
CA THR A 96 -6.21 -11.33 4.41
C THR A 96 -6.83 -12.72 4.25
N GLY A 97 -6.95 -13.21 3.02
CA GLY A 97 -7.54 -14.52 2.75
C GLY A 97 -6.89 -15.68 3.49
N HIS A 98 -5.62 -15.57 3.88
CA HIS A 98 -4.88 -16.66 4.55
C HIS A 98 -4.39 -16.30 5.96
N ARG A 99 -4.49 -15.05 6.35
CA ARG A 99 -3.95 -14.59 7.63
C ARG A 99 -4.91 -13.63 8.31
N GLN A 100 -5.24 -13.96 9.55
CA GLN A 100 -5.91 -13.05 10.46
C GLN A 100 -5.00 -12.89 11.69
N ALA A 101 -4.55 -11.66 11.94
CA ALA A 101 -3.71 -11.35 13.08
C ALA A 101 -4.17 -10.03 13.72
N ARG A 102 -4.06 -9.96 15.04
CA ARG A 102 -4.32 -8.73 15.80
C ARG A 102 -3.16 -8.48 16.74
N PHE A 103 -2.71 -7.23 16.77
CA PHE A 103 -1.67 -6.74 17.64
C PHE A 103 -2.21 -5.62 18.52
N ARG A 104 -1.89 -5.66 19.80
CA ARG A 104 -2.18 -4.60 20.75
C ARG A 104 -0.88 -3.96 21.19
N PHE A 105 -0.86 -2.65 21.22
CA PHE A 105 0.26 -1.83 21.67
C PHE A 105 -0.15 -1.11 22.94
N SER A 106 0.54 -1.36 24.03
CA SER A 106 0.26 -0.73 25.31
C SER A 106 1.06 0.56 25.52
N PRO A 107 0.59 1.49 26.36
CA PRO A 107 1.30 2.74 26.64
C PRO A 107 2.71 2.56 27.21
N ASP A 108 2.98 1.44 27.88
CA ASP A 108 4.30 1.04 28.41
C ASP A 108 5.27 0.52 27.34
N GLY A 109 4.82 0.50 26.07
CA GLY A 109 5.64 0.04 24.94
C GLY A 109 5.60 -1.45 24.67
N GLN A 110 4.78 -2.22 25.40
CA GLN A 110 4.60 -3.64 25.13
C GLN A 110 3.75 -3.87 23.89
N GLU A 111 4.04 -4.95 23.18
CA GLU A 111 3.31 -5.41 22.02
C GLU A 111 2.88 -6.85 22.22
N GLU A 112 1.59 -7.10 22.09
CA GLU A 112 1.00 -8.42 22.26
C GLU A 112 0.23 -8.84 21.00
N ALA A 113 0.43 -10.09 20.55
CA ALA A 113 -0.44 -10.71 19.57
C ALA A 113 -1.67 -11.26 20.30
N THR A 114 -2.86 -10.83 19.90
CA THR A 114 -4.12 -11.24 20.54
C THR A 114 -4.98 -12.07 19.59
N LYS A 115 -5.75 -13.03 20.15
CA LYS A 115 -6.72 -13.85 19.42
C LYS A 115 -8.18 -13.39 19.65
N GLU A 116 -8.40 -12.12 19.94
CA GLU A 116 -9.75 -11.63 20.19
C GLU A 116 -10.67 -11.81 18.97
N ARG A 117 -11.91 -12.25 19.25
CA ARG A 117 -12.93 -12.52 18.21
C ARG A 117 -13.41 -11.27 17.45
N HIS A 118 -13.21 -10.08 17.98
CA HIS A 118 -13.67 -8.83 17.38
C HIS A 118 -12.55 -8.13 16.59
N LEU A 119 -12.21 -8.70 15.41
CA LEU A 119 -11.19 -8.20 14.52
C LEU A 119 -11.33 -6.71 14.16
N TYR A 120 -12.54 -6.16 14.20
CA TYR A 120 -12.85 -4.82 13.69
C TYR A 120 -12.83 -3.70 14.75
N HIS A 121 -12.50 -4.00 15.98
CA HIS A 121 -12.17 -3.00 17.00
C HIS A 121 -10.68 -2.68 17.00
N ALA A 122 -10.21 -2.07 15.92
CA ALA A 122 -8.82 -1.69 15.78
C ALA A 122 -8.72 -0.24 15.29
N ASP A 123 -7.60 0.41 15.59
CA ASP A 123 -7.29 1.74 15.07
C ASP A 123 -6.92 1.65 13.59
N VAL A 124 -6.22 0.58 13.19
CA VAL A 124 -5.85 0.30 11.81
C VAL A 124 -6.20 -1.13 11.44
N ILE A 125 -6.80 -1.30 10.27
CA ILE A 125 -7.08 -2.59 9.64
C ILE A 125 -6.38 -2.60 8.30
N LEU A 126 -5.43 -3.53 8.11
CA LEU A 126 -4.78 -3.81 6.83
C LEU A 126 -5.45 -5.01 6.19
N THR A 127 -5.95 -4.84 4.98
CA THR A 127 -6.70 -5.90 4.30
C THR A 127 -6.47 -5.86 2.78
N THR A 128 -6.96 -6.87 2.09
CA THR A 128 -7.01 -6.92 0.62
C THR A 128 -8.41 -6.61 0.12
N LEU A 129 -8.54 -6.21 -1.15
CA LEU A 129 -9.84 -5.85 -1.71
C LEU A 129 -10.83 -7.03 -1.68
N ASP A 130 -10.40 -8.22 -2.08
CA ASP A 130 -11.21 -9.43 -2.08
C ASP A 130 -11.75 -9.75 -0.68
N LYS A 131 -10.89 -9.63 0.34
CA LYS A 131 -11.30 -9.87 1.73
C LYS A 131 -12.25 -8.81 2.26
N LEU A 132 -12.01 -7.54 1.92
CA LEU A 132 -12.92 -6.45 2.28
C LEU A 132 -14.29 -6.64 1.64
N LEU A 133 -14.35 -6.95 0.33
CA LEU A 133 -15.60 -7.21 -0.39
C LEU A 133 -16.36 -8.38 0.22
N TYR A 134 -15.67 -9.47 0.51
CA TYR A 134 -16.25 -10.63 1.17
C TYR A 134 -16.94 -10.28 2.49
N ARG A 135 -16.30 -9.44 3.30
CA ARG A 135 -16.85 -9.00 4.58
C ARG A 135 -17.92 -7.93 4.45
N TYR A 136 -17.72 -6.98 3.56
CA TYR A 136 -18.63 -5.85 3.37
C TYR A 136 -20.01 -6.30 2.85
N PHE A 137 -20.03 -7.23 1.91
CA PHE A 137 -21.28 -7.78 1.37
C PHE A 137 -21.86 -8.95 2.16
N GLY A 138 -21.32 -9.27 3.32
CA GLY A 138 -21.95 -10.19 4.26
C GLY A 138 -21.75 -11.69 3.98
N TYR A 139 -20.78 -12.06 3.16
CA TYR A 139 -20.42 -13.47 2.93
C TYR A 139 -19.65 -14.12 4.07
N ALA A 140 -19.36 -13.36 5.15
CA ALA A 140 -18.69 -13.90 6.31
C ALA A 140 -19.61 -14.78 7.14
N GLU A 141 -19.09 -15.87 7.70
CA GLU A 141 -19.86 -16.83 8.49
C GLU A 141 -20.49 -16.22 9.75
N GLY A 142 -21.79 -16.51 9.97
CA GLY A 142 -22.53 -16.23 11.20
C GLY A 142 -22.76 -14.75 11.51
N VAL A 143 -22.87 -14.41 12.79
CA VAL A 143 -23.18 -13.06 13.31
C VAL A 143 -22.19 -11.99 12.84
N LYS A 144 -21.01 -12.38 12.41
CA LYS A 144 -19.98 -11.45 11.88
C LYS A 144 -20.41 -10.77 10.59
N SER A 145 -21.27 -11.39 9.79
CA SER A 145 -21.76 -10.83 8.53
C SER A 145 -22.61 -9.57 8.71
N TYR A 146 -23.31 -9.44 9.83
CA TYR A 146 -24.21 -8.32 10.11
C TYR A 146 -23.53 -7.17 10.86
N THR A 147 -22.48 -7.46 11.61
CA THR A 147 -21.82 -6.45 12.47
C THR A 147 -20.79 -5.65 11.72
N PHE A 148 -20.19 -6.18 10.68
CA PHE A 148 -19.15 -5.51 9.93
C PHE A 148 -19.63 -4.22 9.23
N PRO A 149 -20.68 -4.22 8.39
CA PRO A 149 -21.15 -3.00 7.75
C PRO A 149 -21.57 -1.92 8.74
N ARG A 150 -22.29 -2.28 9.80
CA ARG A 150 -22.75 -1.31 10.83
C ARG A 150 -21.62 -0.60 11.54
N ARG A 151 -20.50 -1.28 11.79
CA ARG A 151 -19.35 -0.71 12.51
C ARG A 151 -18.42 0.08 11.63
N ILE A 152 -18.36 -0.24 10.35
CA ILE A 152 -17.52 0.44 9.38
C ILE A 152 -18.19 1.68 8.79
N HIS A 153 -19.52 1.70 8.69
CA HIS A 153 -20.29 2.87 8.26
C HIS A 153 -20.34 3.96 9.35
N ASP A 154 -19.29 4.09 10.11
CA ASP A 154 -19.10 5.17 11.08
C ASP A 154 -18.36 6.32 10.38
N ARG A 155 -18.80 7.58 10.58
CA ARG A 155 -18.11 8.80 10.15
C ARG A 155 -16.67 8.92 10.68
N ARG A 156 -16.30 8.10 11.65
CA ARG A 156 -14.95 7.97 12.20
C ARG A 156 -14.09 6.97 11.44
N THR A 157 -14.56 6.36 10.36
CA THR A 157 -13.79 5.42 9.55
C THR A 157 -13.35 6.10 8.27
N LEU A 158 -12.06 5.98 7.95
CA LEU A 158 -11.49 6.32 6.65
C LEU A 158 -11.04 5.05 5.94
N PHE A 159 -11.55 4.81 4.74
CA PHE A 159 -11.04 3.80 3.84
C PHE A 159 -9.95 4.40 2.95
N VAL A 160 -8.85 3.68 2.79
CA VAL A 160 -7.79 4.02 1.85
C VAL A 160 -7.58 2.84 0.92
N PHE A 161 -7.79 3.04 -0.37
CA PHE A 161 -7.58 2.04 -1.41
C PHE A 161 -6.31 2.39 -2.16
N ASP A 162 -5.25 1.60 -1.99
CA ASP A 162 -3.95 1.86 -2.62
C ASP A 162 -3.70 0.95 -3.82
N GLU A 163 -2.90 1.46 -4.75
CA GLU A 163 -2.47 0.77 -5.97
C GLU A 163 -3.65 0.22 -6.81
N VAL A 164 -4.74 0.96 -6.89
CA VAL A 164 -5.98 0.53 -7.58
C VAL A 164 -5.79 0.26 -9.07
N HIS A 165 -4.73 0.77 -9.69
CA HIS A 165 -4.36 0.46 -11.08
C HIS A 165 -3.96 -1.01 -11.29
N LEU A 166 -3.71 -1.76 -10.22
CA LEU A 166 -3.40 -3.19 -10.27
C LEU A 166 -4.64 -4.09 -10.26
N TYR A 167 -5.84 -3.53 -10.14
CA TYR A 167 -7.06 -4.33 -10.17
C TYR A 167 -7.34 -4.85 -11.59
N GLU A 168 -7.56 -6.14 -11.70
CA GLU A 168 -8.06 -6.78 -12.92
C GLU A 168 -9.52 -6.38 -13.18
N ALA A 169 -10.02 -6.64 -14.38
CA ALA A 169 -11.34 -6.19 -14.82
C ALA A 169 -12.49 -6.53 -13.85
N THR A 170 -12.55 -7.76 -13.35
CA THR A 170 -13.60 -8.18 -12.40
C THR A 170 -13.44 -7.48 -11.04
N ALA A 171 -12.22 -7.37 -10.54
CA ALA A 171 -11.93 -6.65 -9.30
C ALA A 171 -12.28 -5.16 -9.42
N TRP A 172 -12.01 -4.55 -10.58
CA TRP A 172 -12.34 -3.17 -10.86
C TRP A 172 -13.86 -2.92 -10.83
N VAL A 173 -14.66 -3.78 -11.45
CA VAL A 173 -16.13 -3.67 -11.41
C VAL A 173 -16.65 -3.74 -9.98
N ASN A 174 -16.20 -4.70 -9.20
CA ASN A 174 -16.59 -4.84 -7.79
C ASN A 174 -16.13 -3.65 -6.95
N PHE A 175 -14.93 -3.13 -7.20
CA PHE A 175 -14.40 -1.93 -6.55
C PHE A 175 -15.27 -0.70 -6.83
N ARG A 176 -15.69 -0.48 -8.08
CA ARG A 176 -16.60 0.63 -8.43
C ARG A 176 -17.92 0.56 -7.64
N HIS A 177 -18.50 -0.63 -7.54
CA HIS A 177 -19.74 -0.83 -6.75
C HIS A 177 -19.52 -0.53 -5.27
N LEU A 178 -18.39 -0.94 -4.71
CA LEU A 178 -18.03 -0.62 -3.32
C LEU A 178 -17.88 0.89 -3.14
N ILE A 179 -17.14 1.57 -4.01
CA ILE A 179 -16.94 3.03 -3.97
C ILE A 179 -18.28 3.77 -4.04
N ALA A 180 -19.17 3.36 -4.95
CA ALA A 180 -20.51 3.94 -5.05
C ALA A 180 -21.34 3.75 -3.78
N SER A 181 -21.24 2.59 -3.15
CA SER A 181 -21.91 2.28 -1.89
C SER A 181 -21.38 3.14 -0.74
N LEU A 182 -20.06 3.27 -0.61
CA LEU A 182 -19.42 4.11 0.40
C LEU A 182 -19.78 5.59 0.22
N TYR A 183 -19.73 6.08 -1.01
CA TYR A 183 -20.08 7.47 -1.35
C TYR A 183 -21.54 7.79 -0.95
N LYS A 184 -22.49 6.94 -1.36
CA LYS A 184 -23.92 7.10 -1.04
C LYS A 184 -24.21 7.00 0.46
N ALA A 185 -23.43 6.20 1.18
CA ALA A 185 -23.54 6.05 2.63
C ALA A 185 -22.84 7.19 3.41
N GLY A 186 -22.17 8.12 2.74
CA GLY A 186 -21.39 9.19 3.39
C GLY A 186 -20.17 8.69 4.15
N VAL A 187 -19.63 7.54 3.79
CA VAL A 187 -18.43 6.96 4.38
C VAL A 187 -17.20 7.54 3.68
N ARG A 188 -16.22 7.95 4.45
CA ARG A 188 -15.00 8.60 3.96
C ARG A 188 -14.06 7.60 3.30
N PHE A 189 -13.52 7.95 2.14
CA PHE A 189 -12.50 7.14 1.46
C PHE A 189 -11.54 7.98 0.62
N LEU A 190 -10.33 7.45 0.45
CA LEU A 190 -9.32 7.94 -0.48
C LEU A 190 -8.93 6.80 -1.42
N VAL A 191 -8.81 7.12 -2.69
CA VAL A 191 -8.31 6.20 -3.72
C VAL A 191 -6.93 6.65 -4.13
N MET A 192 -5.96 5.76 -4.14
CA MET A 192 -4.57 6.08 -4.47
C MET A 192 -4.07 5.27 -5.66
N SER A 193 -3.33 5.92 -6.53
CA SER A 193 -2.68 5.28 -7.66
C SER A 193 -1.44 6.07 -8.08
N ALA A 194 -0.45 5.38 -8.64
CA ALA A 194 0.67 6.03 -9.32
C ALA A 194 0.23 6.58 -10.69
N THR A 195 -0.67 5.86 -11.35
CA THR A 195 -1.25 6.22 -12.66
C THR A 195 -2.73 5.84 -12.69
N MET A 196 -3.55 6.66 -13.33
CA MET A 196 -4.97 6.37 -13.50
C MET A 196 -5.40 6.76 -14.93
N PRO A 197 -5.81 5.80 -15.77
CA PRO A 197 -6.42 6.10 -17.05
C PRO A 197 -7.66 6.98 -16.90
N GLY A 198 -7.87 7.92 -17.81
CA GLY A 198 -9.00 8.85 -17.74
C GLY A 198 -10.35 8.16 -17.67
N THR A 199 -10.54 7.10 -18.45
CA THR A 199 -11.76 6.27 -18.45
C THR A 199 -12.07 5.68 -17.08
N TYR A 200 -11.07 5.17 -16.36
CA TYR A 200 -11.27 4.62 -15.01
C TYR A 200 -11.60 5.70 -13.98
N ARG A 201 -11.01 6.88 -14.14
CA ARG A 201 -11.28 8.01 -13.25
C ARG A 201 -12.74 8.48 -13.35
N GLU A 202 -13.27 8.54 -14.57
CA GLU A 202 -14.65 8.95 -14.84
C GLU A 202 -15.69 7.96 -14.29
N GLU A 203 -15.29 6.71 -14.09
CA GLU A 203 -16.16 5.67 -13.53
C GLU A 203 -16.30 5.73 -12.00
N LEU A 204 -15.47 6.51 -11.30
CA LEU A 204 -15.49 6.61 -9.85
C LEU A 204 -16.27 7.85 -9.38
N LEU A 205 -17.08 7.68 -8.35
CA LEU A 205 -17.73 8.79 -7.65
C LEU A 205 -16.72 9.45 -6.71
N LEU A 206 -16.18 10.59 -7.13
CA LEU A 206 -15.14 11.33 -6.43
C LEU A 206 -15.49 12.82 -6.36
N GLU A 207 -15.11 13.48 -5.28
CA GLU A 207 -15.25 14.94 -5.14
C GLU A 207 -14.10 15.70 -5.80
N GLY A 208 -12.91 15.08 -5.86
CA GLY A 208 -11.75 15.73 -6.47
C GLY A 208 -10.54 14.81 -6.62
N THR A 209 -9.49 15.40 -7.15
CA THR A 209 -8.19 14.74 -7.34
C THR A 209 -7.08 15.64 -6.84
N LEU A 210 -6.19 15.07 -6.03
CA LEU A 210 -4.92 15.67 -5.64
C LEU A 210 -3.80 14.96 -6.37
N GLU A 211 -2.97 15.74 -7.06
CA GLU A 211 -1.88 15.20 -7.87
C GLU A 211 -0.54 15.67 -7.36
N HIS A 212 0.34 14.71 -7.00
CA HIS A 212 1.70 15.03 -6.61
C HIS A 212 2.47 15.62 -7.80
N PRO A 213 3.26 16.70 -7.63
CA PRO A 213 4.01 17.33 -8.73
C PRO A 213 4.88 16.36 -9.54
N ALA A 214 5.44 15.34 -8.88
CA ALA A 214 6.25 14.32 -9.53
C ALA A 214 5.44 13.38 -10.46
N ALA A 215 4.12 13.29 -10.32
CA ALA A 215 3.27 12.48 -11.20
C ALA A 215 3.25 13.02 -12.64
N LYS A 216 3.50 14.32 -12.82
CA LYS A 216 3.53 14.99 -14.14
C LYS A 216 4.89 14.93 -14.84
N ARG A 217 5.93 14.45 -14.15
CA ARG A 217 7.29 14.41 -14.73
C ARG A 217 7.58 13.04 -15.31
N PRO A 218 7.94 12.93 -16.60
CA PRO A 218 8.48 11.69 -17.13
C PRO A 218 9.80 11.38 -16.41
N SER A 219 9.78 10.41 -15.51
CA SER A 219 10.95 10.00 -14.74
C SER A 219 11.87 9.04 -15.51
N ARG A 220 11.49 8.67 -16.75
CA ARG A 220 12.16 7.63 -17.51
C ARG A 220 12.23 8.00 -18.99
N VAL A 221 13.36 7.69 -19.61
CA VAL A 221 13.51 7.73 -21.05
C VAL A 221 13.16 6.34 -21.59
N LEU A 222 12.10 6.26 -22.40
CA LEU A 222 11.73 5.05 -23.11
C LEU A 222 12.43 5.04 -24.47
N ARG A 223 13.19 3.97 -24.74
CA ARG A 223 13.80 3.72 -26.05
C ARG A 223 13.19 2.43 -26.60
N TYR A 224 12.46 2.53 -27.68
CA TYR A 224 11.96 1.38 -28.40
C TYR A 224 13.01 0.89 -29.39
N MET A 225 13.44 -0.35 -29.26
CA MET A 225 14.52 -0.96 -30.08
C MET A 225 14.04 -2.32 -30.62
N PRO A 226 13.17 -2.34 -31.65
CA PRO A 226 12.50 -3.57 -32.11
C PRO A 226 13.47 -4.62 -32.66
N GLN A 227 14.66 -4.21 -33.11
CA GLN A 227 15.69 -5.10 -33.65
C GLN A 227 16.93 -5.16 -32.74
N GLY A 228 16.83 -4.64 -31.52
CA GLY A 228 17.94 -4.65 -30.57
C GLY A 228 18.21 -6.05 -30.05
N ASN A 229 19.48 -6.46 -30.04
CA ASN A 229 19.89 -7.70 -29.38
C ASN A 229 19.89 -7.50 -27.85
N PRO A 230 19.01 -8.20 -27.09
CA PRO A 230 18.94 -8.04 -25.64
C PRO A 230 20.27 -8.25 -24.92
N MET A 231 21.08 -9.19 -25.38
CA MET A 231 22.38 -9.47 -24.77
C MET A 231 23.36 -8.30 -24.92
N GLU A 232 23.42 -7.67 -26.09
CA GLU A 232 24.29 -6.51 -26.35
C GLU A 232 23.84 -5.32 -25.48
N ILE A 233 22.52 -5.10 -25.38
CA ILE A 233 21.96 -4.03 -24.53
C ILE A 233 22.34 -4.26 -23.06
N ILE A 234 22.19 -5.49 -22.56
CA ILE A 234 22.55 -5.83 -21.18
C ILE A 234 24.05 -5.66 -20.95
N GLN A 235 24.87 -6.12 -21.90
CA GLN A 235 26.34 -6.00 -21.81
C GLN A 235 26.81 -4.55 -21.83
N SER A 236 26.17 -3.70 -22.63
CA SER A 236 26.49 -2.26 -22.67
C SER A 236 26.16 -1.50 -21.39
N HIS A 237 25.35 -2.11 -20.52
CA HIS A 237 24.96 -1.55 -19.23
C HIS A 237 25.63 -2.26 -18.03
N ARG A 238 26.62 -3.12 -18.28
CA ARG A 238 27.44 -3.70 -17.21
C ARG A 238 28.08 -2.57 -16.38
N GLY A 239 28.12 -2.76 -15.07
CA GLY A 239 28.59 -1.71 -14.15
C GLY A 239 27.51 -0.74 -13.68
N LYS A 240 26.26 -0.87 -14.18
CA LYS A 240 25.08 -0.13 -13.71
C LYS A 240 24.16 -1.03 -12.90
N ARG A 241 23.13 -0.44 -12.34
CA ARG A 241 22.00 -1.18 -11.73
C ARG A 241 20.97 -1.43 -12.82
N VAL A 242 20.80 -2.70 -13.19
CA VAL A 242 19.97 -3.10 -14.33
C VAL A 242 18.90 -4.07 -13.88
N LEU A 243 17.66 -3.82 -14.27
CA LEU A 243 16.52 -4.72 -14.13
C LEU A 243 16.10 -5.19 -15.52
N VAL A 244 16.11 -6.51 -15.74
CA VAL A 244 15.60 -7.15 -16.95
C VAL A 244 14.30 -7.86 -16.62
N VAL A 245 13.22 -7.48 -17.28
CA VAL A 245 11.90 -8.09 -17.11
C VAL A 245 11.57 -8.93 -18.32
N LEU A 246 11.25 -10.19 -18.09
CA LEU A 246 10.88 -11.17 -19.12
C LEU A 246 9.51 -11.78 -18.77
N GLU A 247 8.75 -12.14 -19.78
CA GLU A 247 7.43 -12.73 -19.59
C GLU A 247 7.52 -14.19 -19.13
N GLU A 248 8.48 -14.95 -19.63
CA GLU A 248 8.62 -16.36 -19.34
C GLU A 248 9.75 -16.66 -18.34
N VAL A 249 9.43 -17.50 -17.35
CA VAL A 249 10.41 -17.98 -16.36
C VAL A 249 11.56 -18.75 -17.02
N LYS A 250 11.27 -19.50 -18.10
CA LYS A 250 12.27 -20.26 -18.84
C LYS A 250 13.31 -19.35 -19.48
N GLU A 251 12.88 -18.29 -20.16
CA GLU A 251 13.76 -17.29 -20.75
C GLU A 251 14.63 -16.60 -19.70
N ALA A 252 14.03 -16.21 -18.57
CA ALA A 252 14.77 -15.60 -17.47
C ALA A 252 15.84 -16.54 -16.90
N ALA A 253 15.55 -17.83 -16.76
CA ALA A 253 16.49 -18.82 -16.28
C ALA A 253 17.64 -19.07 -17.28
N GLU A 254 17.34 -19.11 -18.58
CA GLU A 254 18.36 -19.25 -19.63
C GLU A 254 19.28 -18.04 -19.71
N LEU A 255 18.70 -16.83 -19.65
CA LEU A 255 19.46 -15.59 -19.62
C LEU A 255 20.38 -15.53 -18.38
N TYR A 256 19.86 -15.90 -17.22
CA TYR A 256 20.64 -15.97 -15.98
C TYR A 256 21.83 -16.93 -16.09
N LYS A 257 21.64 -18.11 -16.69
CA LYS A 257 22.73 -19.06 -16.90
C LYS A 257 23.86 -18.49 -17.76
N ARG A 258 23.51 -17.70 -18.77
CA ARG A 258 24.49 -17.05 -19.69
C ARG A 258 25.23 -15.88 -19.03
N LEU A 259 24.55 -15.14 -18.15
CA LEU A 259 25.08 -13.93 -17.52
C LEU A 259 25.61 -14.17 -16.11
N LYS A 260 25.57 -15.39 -15.62
CA LYS A 260 25.93 -15.78 -14.25
C LYS A 260 27.27 -15.18 -13.82
N GLY A 261 27.29 -14.53 -12.67
CA GLY A 261 28.47 -13.89 -12.12
C GLY A 261 28.17 -13.07 -10.88
N GLU A 262 29.16 -12.36 -10.39
CA GLU A 262 28.98 -11.51 -9.22
C GLU A 262 27.97 -10.37 -9.51
N GLY A 263 27.01 -10.22 -8.64
CA GLY A 263 25.97 -9.19 -8.79
C GLY A 263 24.85 -9.52 -9.75
N VAL A 264 24.82 -10.74 -10.32
CA VAL A 264 23.72 -11.22 -11.16
C VAL A 264 22.77 -12.04 -10.29
N PHE A 265 21.49 -11.74 -10.38
CA PHE A 265 20.43 -12.37 -9.57
C PHE A 265 19.28 -12.82 -10.48
N LEU A 266 18.59 -13.88 -10.10
CA LEU A 266 17.37 -14.35 -10.74
C LEU A 266 16.21 -14.28 -9.74
N TYR A 267 15.11 -13.67 -10.17
CA TYR A 267 13.88 -13.58 -9.37
C TYR A 267 12.67 -13.93 -10.24
N HIS A 268 11.86 -14.89 -9.83
CA HIS A 268 10.61 -15.25 -10.50
C HIS A 268 9.62 -15.93 -9.54
N GLY A 269 8.34 -15.99 -9.95
CA GLY A 269 7.24 -16.47 -9.12
C GLY A 269 7.34 -17.95 -8.69
N ARG A 270 8.08 -18.79 -9.42
CA ARG A 270 8.26 -20.21 -9.08
C ARG A 270 9.35 -20.48 -8.04
N LEU A 271 10.11 -19.46 -7.64
CA LEU A 271 11.04 -19.59 -6.50
C LEU A 271 10.27 -19.75 -5.20
N ALA A 272 10.77 -20.62 -4.31
CA ALA A 272 10.24 -20.71 -2.95
C ALA A 272 10.34 -19.36 -2.22
N GLU A 273 9.41 -19.07 -1.31
CA GLU A 273 9.34 -17.79 -0.63
C GLU A 273 10.65 -17.40 0.07
N GLY A 274 11.29 -18.35 0.75
CA GLY A 274 12.58 -18.12 1.39
C GLY A 274 13.69 -17.75 0.39
N GLN A 275 13.67 -18.30 -0.81
CA GLN A 275 14.60 -17.95 -1.88
C GLN A 275 14.34 -16.54 -2.42
N ARG A 276 13.07 -16.19 -2.67
CA ARG A 276 12.66 -14.85 -3.09
C ARG A 276 13.11 -13.78 -2.10
N ARG A 277 12.84 -14.00 -0.81
CA ARG A 277 13.28 -13.09 0.27
C ARG A 277 14.79 -12.94 0.34
N ARG A 278 15.56 -14.03 0.08
CA ARG A 278 17.02 -14.01 0.05
C ARG A 278 17.55 -13.18 -1.11
N VAL A 279 17.04 -13.38 -2.31
CA VAL A 279 17.41 -12.60 -3.51
C VAL A 279 17.10 -11.13 -3.27
N PHE A 280 15.88 -10.82 -2.85
CA PHE A 280 15.45 -9.45 -2.60
C PHE A 280 16.35 -8.73 -1.59
N ARG A 281 16.72 -9.38 -0.48
CA ARG A 281 17.64 -8.80 0.51
C ARG A 281 19.04 -8.51 -0.07
N LYS A 282 19.55 -9.40 -0.92
CA LYS A 282 20.85 -9.20 -1.58
C LYS A 282 20.83 -8.02 -2.53
N VAL A 283 19.79 -7.93 -3.38
CA VAL A 283 19.61 -6.81 -4.32
C VAL A 283 19.45 -5.50 -3.56
N LYS A 284 18.59 -5.46 -2.53
CA LYS A 284 18.37 -4.27 -1.70
C LYS A 284 19.65 -3.76 -1.01
N ARG A 285 20.53 -4.68 -0.57
CA ARG A 285 21.85 -4.29 -0.01
C ARG A 285 22.75 -3.65 -1.05
N ARG A 286 22.80 -4.20 -2.28
CA ARG A 286 23.58 -3.60 -3.37
C ARG A 286 23.02 -2.25 -3.79
N ASP A 287 21.71 -2.15 -3.89
CA ASP A 287 21.04 -0.90 -4.26
C ASP A 287 21.31 0.23 -3.26
N LYS A 288 21.18 -0.05 -1.96
CA LYS A 288 21.55 0.92 -0.91
C LYS A 288 23.03 1.32 -0.95
N ALA A 289 23.91 0.39 -1.27
CA ALA A 289 25.35 0.63 -1.38
C ALA A 289 25.75 1.23 -2.75
N GLN A 290 24.78 1.56 -3.60
CA GLN A 290 25.00 2.06 -4.99
C GLN A 290 25.91 1.14 -5.83
N LYS A 291 25.97 -0.16 -5.51
CA LYS A 291 26.78 -1.13 -6.24
C LYS A 291 26.04 -1.67 -7.45
N PRO A 292 26.73 -1.96 -8.57
CA PRO A 292 26.12 -2.54 -9.76
C PRO A 292 25.43 -3.87 -9.46
N TYR A 293 24.30 -4.12 -10.12
CA TYR A 293 23.65 -5.43 -10.14
C TYR A 293 22.82 -5.62 -11.42
N LEU A 294 22.57 -6.88 -11.75
CA LEU A 294 21.63 -7.32 -12.78
C LEU A 294 20.59 -8.23 -12.10
N LEU A 295 19.32 -7.86 -12.18
CA LEU A 295 18.18 -8.63 -11.66
C LEU A 295 17.26 -9.01 -12.81
#